data_4b2b6bfbf6157e3af291e5711337fb25
#
_entry.id   4b2b6bfbf6157e3af291e5711337fb25
#
_cell.length_a   1.000
_cell.length_b   1.000
_cell.length_c   1.000
_cell.angle_alpha   90.00
_cell.angle_beta   90.00
_cell.angle_gamma   90.00
#
_symmetry.space_group_name_H-M   'P 1'
#
loop_
_entity.id
_entity.type
_entity.pdbx_description
1 polymer ?
#
loop_
_entity_poly.entity_id
_entity_poly.type
_entity_poly.pdbx_seq_one_letter_code
_entity_poly.pdbx_strand_id
1 'polypeptide(L)'
;MEQKIENSTKGEARGGDDQTKWVYDSSIDHKGRVPLRASTGVWKAALFIIAIEFSERLSYFGMASNLIIYLTKVIHQDLKTAAKSVNYWSGFTTMMPLVGGFLADAYTGRFFMVLLSSTIYLMGLLLLSMTQYFPSLKACNLATCTKARKVHEVVFFAALYFISLGTGGHKPCLESFGADQFDDDHLEERKKKMSYFNWWNFALCSGLVFSVTVIVYVEDYVSWGAAFLVLTITMAVSLVIFYYGKRFYRYRLPEGSPLTPMLQVLVAAFVKRNLPHPSSPALLYEVPKSQKSQGRLLCHTNNLRFLDKAAIIEDSEDLSMGKKQSPWRLATVTKVEELKLLLNVIPIWLSSLPFGICVAQSSTFFIKQASAMNRKIFNDFEIPPASIYFFGALGMIVSVTLYDKVLVPILRKATGNERGINILPRIAIGMIILVLGMAVSALVEQKRLATKASMSVFWLAPQFIILGFGDGFTLVGLQEYFYDQVPDSMRSLGIAFYLSVIGAGSFLSSLLIIVLDYVTDKRGTSWFGKDLKSSRLDYFFWFLAVMCFLNLSIFLLLARRYSYKNVQRRAVADCHEGSEEEQMA
;
A
#
# COMPACT_ATOMS: atom_id res chain seq x y z
N MET A 1 25.82 -56.44 20.69
CA MET A 1 24.81 -55.39 21.07
C MET A 1 25.37 -54.00 20.84
N GLU A 2 26.68 -53.77 21.01
CA GLU A 2 27.33 -52.47 20.75
C GLU A 2 27.37 -52.05 19.29
N GLN A 3 27.54 -52.95 18.32
CA GLN A 3 27.51 -52.62 16.89
C GLN A 3 26.13 -52.15 16.37
N LYS A 4 25.03 -52.46 17.09
CA LYS A 4 23.68 -52.02 16.73
C LYS A 4 23.36 -50.61 17.23
N ILE A 5 24.01 -50.18 18.31
CA ILE A 5 23.91 -48.85 18.88
C ILE A 5 24.73 -47.84 18.07
N GLU A 6 25.93 -48.23 17.59
CA GLU A 6 26.80 -47.38 16.77
C GLU A 6 26.22 -47.09 15.36
N ASN A 7 25.46 -48.05 14.79
CA ASN A 7 24.77 -47.84 13.53
C ASN A 7 23.47 -47.00 13.66
N SER A 8 22.84 -46.98 14.84
CA SER A 8 21.69 -46.11 15.13
C SER A 8 22.10 -44.64 15.27
N THR A 9 23.20 -44.37 15.99
CA THR A 9 23.76 -43.03 16.15
C THR A 9 24.34 -42.44 14.86
N LYS A 10 24.92 -43.27 13.98
CA LYS A 10 25.37 -42.82 12.64
C LYS A 10 24.21 -42.56 11.67
N GLY A 11 23.05 -43.19 11.84
CA GLY A 11 21.84 -42.94 11.06
C GLY A 11 21.17 -41.64 11.44
N GLU A 12 21.11 -41.30 12.73
CA GLU A 12 20.51 -40.02 13.21
C GLU A 12 21.41 -38.82 12.90
N ALA A 13 22.73 -38.95 12.95
CA ALA A 13 23.67 -37.91 12.56
C ALA A 13 23.64 -37.61 11.04
N ARG A 14 23.37 -38.58 10.18
CA ARG A 14 23.19 -38.37 8.73
C ARG A 14 21.85 -37.75 8.40
N GLY A 15 20.76 -38.04 9.11
CA GLY A 15 19.45 -37.45 8.91
C GLY A 15 19.39 -35.96 9.32
N GLY A 16 20.10 -35.57 10.36
CA GLY A 16 20.16 -34.17 10.83
C GLY A 16 20.96 -33.26 9.88
N ASP A 17 22.06 -33.75 9.30
CA ASP A 17 22.88 -32.95 8.37
C ASP A 17 22.23 -32.78 6.99
N ASP A 18 21.39 -33.70 6.57
CA ASP A 18 20.62 -33.63 5.33
C ASP A 18 19.39 -32.70 5.46
N GLN A 19 18.72 -32.62 6.61
CA GLN A 19 17.61 -31.72 6.86
C GLN A 19 18.04 -30.24 6.87
N THR A 20 19.27 -29.92 7.25
CA THR A 20 19.79 -28.54 7.25
C THR A 20 20.14 -28.03 5.85
N LYS A 21 20.38 -28.91 4.87
CA LYS A 21 20.76 -28.55 3.49
C LYS A 21 19.56 -28.10 2.62
N TRP A 22 18.38 -28.63 2.86
CA TRP A 22 17.19 -28.39 2.07
C TRP A 22 16.22 -27.44 2.79
N VAL A 23 15.34 -26.78 2.00
CA VAL A 23 14.31 -25.87 2.51
C VAL A 23 12.95 -26.54 2.40
N TYR A 24 12.30 -26.79 3.54
CA TYR A 24 11.01 -27.50 3.62
C TYR A 24 9.82 -26.57 3.97
N ASP A 25 9.87 -25.32 3.53
CA ASP A 25 8.84 -24.29 3.75
C ASP A 25 7.75 -24.25 2.68
N SER A 26 7.54 -25.35 1.96
CA SER A 26 6.62 -25.47 0.79
C SER A 26 7.03 -24.66 -0.45
N SER A 27 8.23 -24.07 -0.47
CA SER A 27 8.78 -23.44 -1.67
C SER A 27 9.41 -24.47 -2.62
N ILE A 28 9.55 -24.07 -3.89
CA ILE A 28 10.19 -24.87 -4.94
C ILE A 28 11.28 -24.06 -5.64
N ASP A 29 12.28 -24.75 -6.23
CA ASP A 29 13.29 -24.14 -7.10
C ASP A 29 12.73 -23.90 -8.52
N HIS A 30 13.53 -23.27 -9.41
CA HIS A 30 13.17 -23.02 -10.81
C HIS A 30 12.92 -24.29 -11.65
N LYS A 31 13.20 -25.48 -11.11
CA LYS A 31 12.96 -26.80 -11.72
C LYS A 31 11.83 -27.56 -11.05
N GLY A 32 11.10 -26.95 -10.12
CA GLY A 32 10.00 -27.56 -9.37
C GLY A 32 10.44 -28.54 -8.28
N ARG A 33 11.71 -28.50 -7.82
CA ARG A 33 12.26 -29.37 -6.76
C ARG A 33 12.37 -28.63 -5.45
N VAL A 34 12.56 -29.35 -4.35
CA VAL A 34 12.89 -28.78 -3.03
C VAL A 34 14.14 -27.93 -3.16
N PRO A 35 14.14 -26.67 -2.67
CA PRO A 35 15.27 -25.75 -2.86
C PRO A 35 16.47 -26.14 -2.02
N LEU A 36 17.66 -26.03 -2.59
CA LEU A 36 18.92 -26.21 -1.87
C LEU A 36 19.31 -24.88 -1.20
N ARG A 37 19.40 -24.86 0.12
CA ARG A 37 19.69 -23.67 0.94
C ARG A 37 20.98 -22.94 0.53
N ALA A 38 22.03 -23.69 0.16
CA ALA A 38 23.30 -23.11 -0.24
C ALA A 38 23.26 -22.34 -1.56
N SER A 39 22.34 -22.68 -2.49
CA SER A 39 22.30 -22.13 -3.85
C SER A 39 21.11 -21.22 -4.12
N THR A 40 20.07 -21.24 -3.28
CA THR A 40 18.83 -20.49 -3.50
C THR A 40 18.47 -19.60 -2.32
N GLY A 41 17.70 -18.55 -2.61
CA GLY A 41 17.15 -17.64 -1.60
C GLY A 41 18.17 -16.68 -0.96
N VAL A 42 17.78 -16.13 0.17
CA VAL A 42 18.54 -15.20 1.01
C VAL A 42 19.10 -14.03 0.18
N TRP A 43 20.27 -13.51 0.51
CA TRP A 43 20.87 -12.35 -0.17
C TRP A 43 21.21 -12.59 -1.65
N LYS A 44 21.46 -13.83 -2.05
CA LYS A 44 21.68 -14.18 -3.46
C LYS A 44 20.48 -13.88 -4.35
N ALA A 45 19.28 -14.01 -3.79
CA ALA A 45 18.02 -13.68 -4.45
C ALA A 45 17.58 -12.23 -4.16
N ALA A 46 17.71 -11.79 -2.91
CA ALA A 46 17.21 -10.51 -2.44
C ALA A 46 17.81 -9.30 -3.18
N LEU A 47 19.08 -9.34 -3.56
CA LEU A 47 19.73 -8.23 -4.26
C LEU A 47 19.12 -7.94 -5.63
N PHE A 48 18.74 -8.97 -6.40
CA PHE A 48 18.06 -8.81 -7.68
C PHE A 48 16.67 -8.17 -7.50
N ILE A 49 15.98 -8.52 -6.40
CA ILE A 49 14.66 -8.00 -6.05
C ILE A 49 14.75 -6.54 -5.59
N ILE A 50 15.75 -6.19 -4.79
CA ILE A 50 15.99 -4.81 -4.35
C ILE A 50 16.35 -3.89 -5.53
N ALA A 51 17.10 -4.39 -6.51
CA ALA A 51 17.48 -3.61 -7.69
C ALA A 51 16.26 -3.18 -8.53
N ILE A 52 15.30 -4.08 -8.74
CA ILE A 52 14.10 -3.73 -9.51
C ILE A 52 13.15 -2.84 -8.72
N GLU A 53 13.09 -2.97 -7.38
CA GLU A 53 12.34 -2.03 -6.53
C GLU A 53 12.88 -0.62 -6.65
N PHE A 54 14.21 -0.43 -6.51
CA PHE A 54 14.83 0.87 -6.68
C PHE A 54 14.45 1.52 -8.01
N SER A 55 14.53 0.76 -9.11
CA SER A 55 14.24 1.25 -10.47
C SER A 55 12.79 1.65 -10.65
N GLU A 56 11.86 0.85 -10.09
CA GLU A 56 10.44 1.16 -10.15
C GLU A 56 10.11 2.39 -9.29
N ARG A 57 10.67 2.52 -8.08
CA ARG A 57 10.49 3.70 -7.23
C ARG A 57 11.04 4.96 -7.89
N LEU A 58 12.23 4.88 -8.47
CA LEU A 58 12.83 5.96 -9.23
C LEU A 58 11.87 6.43 -10.35
N SER A 59 11.33 5.49 -11.12
CA SER A 59 10.45 5.79 -12.25
C SER A 59 9.09 6.33 -11.79
N TYR A 60 8.48 5.71 -10.78
CA TYR A 60 7.19 6.13 -10.26
C TYR A 60 7.21 7.55 -9.70
N PHE A 61 8.15 7.83 -8.81
CA PHE A 61 8.24 9.16 -8.20
C PHE A 61 8.73 10.23 -9.17
N GLY A 62 9.56 9.89 -10.17
CA GLY A 62 9.93 10.79 -11.25
C GLY A 62 8.71 11.29 -12.00
N MET A 63 7.84 10.38 -12.38
CA MET A 63 6.59 10.75 -13.04
C MET A 63 5.59 11.43 -12.11
N ALA A 64 5.34 10.85 -10.93
CA ALA A 64 4.26 11.29 -10.05
C ALA A 64 4.47 12.70 -9.50
N SER A 65 5.70 13.03 -9.08
CA SER A 65 6.00 14.31 -8.42
C SER A 65 5.94 15.51 -9.36
N ASN A 66 6.23 15.32 -10.64
CA ASN A 66 6.29 16.43 -11.62
C ASN A 66 5.15 16.38 -12.66
N LEU A 67 4.23 15.42 -12.55
CA LEU A 67 3.16 15.20 -13.54
C LEU A 67 2.27 16.45 -13.72
N ILE A 68 1.91 17.16 -12.63
CA ILE A 68 1.08 18.36 -12.73
C ILE A 68 1.78 19.48 -13.50
N ILE A 69 3.11 19.57 -13.40
CA ILE A 69 3.91 20.55 -14.16
C ILE A 69 3.89 20.20 -15.64
N TYR A 70 4.08 18.92 -15.99
CA TYR A 70 3.97 18.46 -17.37
C TYR A 70 2.61 18.76 -17.99
N LEU A 71 1.52 18.42 -17.29
CA LEU A 71 0.15 18.64 -17.77
C LEU A 71 -0.15 20.14 -17.99
N THR A 72 0.38 21.01 -17.12
CA THR A 72 0.11 22.46 -17.24
C THR A 72 1.06 23.19 -18.17
N LYS A 73 2.34 22.79 -18.26
CA LYS A 73 3.34 23.48 -19.10
C LYS A 73 3.47 22.90 -20.51
N VAL A 74 3.34 21.56 -20.65
CA VAL A 74 3.57 20.88 -21.94
C VAL A 74 2.23 20.58 -22.64
N ILE A 75 1.25 20.06 -21.91
CA ILE A 75 -0.09 19.75 -22.47
C ILE A 75 -1.00 20.99 -22.46
N HIS A 76 -0.67 22.02 -21.66
CA HIS A 76 -1.43 23.26 -21.52
C HIS A 76 -2.85 23.06 -20.95
N GLN A 77 -3.01 22.09 -20.03
CA GLN A 77 -4.26 21.96 -19.27
C GLN A 77 -4.39 23.08 -18.24
N ASP A 78 -5.61 23.54 -17.99
CA ASP A 78 -5.91 24.43 -16.86
C ASP A 78 -5.63 23.73 -15.53
N LEU A 79 -5.37 24.50 -14.47
CA LEU A 79 -4.95 24.00 -13.16
C LEU A 79 -5.93 22.96 -12.59
N LYS A 80 -7.23 23.23 -12.70
CA LYS A 80 -8.29 22.34 -12.19
C LYS A 80 -8.31 21.00 -12.94
N THR A 81 -8.22 21.02 -14.28
CA THR A 81 -8.20 19.81 -15.10
C THR A 81 -6.91 19.00 -14.86
N ALA A 82 -5.76 19.67 -14.78
CA ALA A 82 -4.50 19.01 -14.48
C ALA A 82 -4.52 18.33 -13.10
N ALA A 83 -5.02 19.00 -12.05
CA ALA A 83 -5.13 18.41 -10.72
C ALA A 83 -6.04 17.17 -10.71
N LYS A 84 -7.19 17.23 -11.40
CA LYS A 84 -8.07 16.05 -11.54
C LYS A 84 -7.40 14.91 -12.30
N SER A 85 -6.67 15.21 -13.38
CA SER A 85 -5.96 14.19 -14.18
C SER A 85 -4.88 13.49 -13.36
N VAL A 86 -4.11 14.23 -12.55
CA VAL A 86 -3.12 13.67 -11.61
C VAL A 86 -3.80 12.78 -10.59
N ASN A 87 -4.90 13.24 -9.99
CA ASN A 87 -5.64 12.47 -9.00
C ASN A 87 -6.26 11.20 -9.58
N TYR A 88 -6.82 11.23 -10.81
CA TYR A 88 -7.35 10.04 -11.49
C TYR A 88 -6.25 9.03 -11.76
N TRP A 89 -5.11 9.47 -12.27
CA TRP A 89 -3.97 8.60 -12.50
C TRP A 89 -3.42 8.00 -11.20
N SER A 90 -3.22 8.82 -10.17
CA SER A 90 -2.76 8.38 -8.85
C SER A 90 -3.75 7.41 -8.22
N GLY A 91 -5.05 7.73 -8.30
CA GLY A 91 -6.13 6.89 -7.80
C GLY A 91 -6.12 5.51 -8.46
N PHE A 92 -6.07 5.49 -9.80
CA PHE A 92 -6.00 4.23 -10.55
C PHE A 92 -4.74 3.43 -10.22
N THR A 93 -3.58 4.09 -10.18
CA THR A 93 -2.29 3.44 -9.89
C THR A 93 -2.25 2.80 -8.51
N THR A 94 -2.83 3.45 -7.50
CA THR A 94 -2.82 2.94 -6.11
C THR A 94 -3.95 1.97 -5.81
N MET A 95 -4.98 1.87 -6.68
CA MET A 95 -6.03 0.84 -6.59
C MET A 95 -5.65 -0.46 -7.31
N MET A 96 -4.83 -0.39 -8.36
CA MET A 96 -4.41 -1.57 -9.14
C MET A 96 -3.72 -2.68 -8.32
N PRO A 97 -2.95 -2.40 -7.26
CA PRO A 97 -2.41 -3.42 -6.36
C PRO A 97 -3.44 -4.40 -5.77
N LEU A 98 -4.70 -3.98 -5.58
CA LEU A 98 -5.78 -4.90 -5.18
C LEU A 98 -6.01 -6.01 -6.21
N VAL A 99 -6.04 -5.63 -7.49
CA VAL A 99 -6.25 -6.57 -8.60
C VAL A 99 -5.01 -7.43 -8.82
N GLY A 100 -3.84 -6.80 -8.89
CA GLY A 100 -2.58 -7.50 -9.16
C GLY A 100 -2.17 -8.46 -8.05
N GLY A 101 -2.31 -8.05 -6.78
CA GLY A 101 -2.06 -8.93 -5.63
C GLY A 101 -3.00 -10.13 -5.59
N PHE A 102 -4.30 -9.88 -5.83
CA PHE A 102 -5.29 -10.97 -5.93
C PHE A 102 -4.95 -11.96 -7.05
N LEU A 103 -4.65 -11.48 -8.26
CA LEU A 103 -4.30 -12.35 -9.39
C LEU A 103 -3.03 -13.16 -9.13
N ALA A 104 -2.05 -12.55 -8.47
CA ALA A 104 -0.80 -13.22 -8.12
C ALA A 104 -0.98 -14.35 -7.12
N ASP A 105 -1.68 -14.07 -6.02
CA ASP A 105 -1.87 -15.05 -4.94
C ASP A 105 -2.87 -16.14 -5.34
N ALA A 106 -3.88 -15.81 -6.19
CA ALA A 106 -4.91 -16.77 -6.61
C ALA A 106 -4.50 -17.68 -7.77
N TYR A 107 -3.77 -17.16 -8.79
CA TYR A 107 -3.63 -17.85 -10.08
C TYR A 107 -2.23 -17.89 -10.65
N THR A 108 -1.50 -16.75 -10.70
CA THR A 108 -0.29 -16.64 -11.53
C THR A 108 1.00 -16.93 -10.79
N GLY A 109 1.00 -16.77 -9.47
CA GLY A 109 2.21 -16.74 -8.65
C GLY A 109 2.97 -15.41 -8.75
N ARG A 110 3.71 -15.10 -7.66
CA ARG A 110 4.33 -13.77 -7.48
C ARG A 110 5.42 -13.45 -8.51
N PHE A 111 6.29 -14.42 -8.83
CA PHE A 111 7.37 -14.21 -9.82
C PHE A 111 6.84 -13.84 -11.20
N PHE A 112 5.88 -14.62 -11.72
CA PHE A 112 5.32 -14.37 -13.03
C PHE A 112 4.56 -13.03 -13.08
N MET A 113 3.81 -12.71 -12.01
CA MET A 113 3.12 -11.43 -11.92
C MET A 113 4.10 -10.26 -11.92
N VAL A 114 5.22 -10.31 -11.17
CA VAL A 114 6.25 -9.26 -11.20
C VAL A 114 6.85 -9.13 -12.59
N LEU A 115 7.17 -10.23 -13.27
CA LEU A 115 7.74 -10.19 -14.62
C LEU A 115 6.77 -9.57 -15.63
N LEU A 116 5.51 -10.01 -15.64
CA LEU A 116 4.47 -9.49 -16.53
C LEU A 116 4.22 -7.99 -16.28
N SER A 117 4.02 -7.63 -15.03
CA SER A 117 3.73 -6.25 -14.64
C SER A 117 4.90 -5.30 -14.91
N SER A 118 6.14 -5.73 -14.68
CA SER A 118 7.33 -4.94 -15.01
C SER A 118 7.51 -4.78 -16.52
N THR A 119 7.11 -5.78 -17.32
CA THR A 119 7.11 -5.67 -18.79
C THR A 119 6.08 -4.64 -19.26
N ILE A 120 4.87 -4.68 -18.70
CA ILE A 120 3.81 -3.70 -19.01
C ILE A 120 4.25 -2.28 -18.59
N TYR A 121 4.89 -2.16 -17.43
CA TYR A 121 5.45 -0.90 -16.94
C TYR A 121 6.49 -0.34 -17.91
N LEU A 122 7.44 -1.18 -18.35
CA LEU A 122 8.46 -0.81 -19.33
C LEU A 122 7.84 -0.36 -20.66
N MET A 123 6.79 -1.02 -21.14
CA MET A 123 6.04 -0.57 -22.33
C MET A 123 5.47 0.84 -22.15
N GLY A 124 4.94 1.16 -20.97
CA GLY A 124 4.47 2.50 -20.63
C GLY A 124 5.58 3.55 -20.70
N LEU A 125 6.76 3.27 -20.10
CA LEU A 125 7.92 4.16 -20.16
C LEU A 125 8.46 4.33 -21.59
N LEU A 126 8.46 3.26 -22.39
CA LEU A 126 8.84 3.34 -23.81
C LEU A 126 7.89 4.27 -24.57
N LEU A 127 6.58 4.14 -24.38
CA LEU A 127 5.59 5.02 -25.01
C LEU A 127 5.80 6.47 -24.60
N LEU A 128 6.08 6.77 -23.32
CA LEU A 128 6.41 8.11 -22.86
C LEU A 128 7.65 8.65 -23.57
N SER A 129 8.73 7.87 -23.65
CA SER A 129 9.95 8.25 -24.37
C SER A 129 9.64 8.55 -25.84
N MET A 130 8.85 7.70 -26.49
CA MET A 130 8.46 7.91 -27.89
C MET A 130 7.70 9.22 -28.11
N THR A 131 6.88 9.68 -27.16
CA THR A 131 6.18 10.97 -27.27
C THR A 131 7.12 12.18 -27.37
N GLN A 132 8.37 12.04 -26.93
CA GLN A 132 9.35 13.11 -26.94
C GLN A 132 10.27 13.08 -28.17
N TYR A 133 10.56 11.90 -28.72
CA TYR A 133 11.52 11.74 -29.80
C TYR A 133 10.86 11.70 -31.18
N PHE A 134 9.67 11.12 -31.34
CA PHE A 134 9.00 11.04 -32.63
C PHE A 134 8.21 12.32 -32.94
N PRO A 135 8.52 13.02 -34.07
CA PRO A 135 7.86 14.29 -34.43
C PRO A 135 6.34 14.19 -34.55
N SER A 136 5.84 13.03 -35.00
CA SER A 136 4.40 12.75 -35.11
C SER A 136 3.69 12.69 -33.75
N LEU A 137 4.41 12.34 -32.70
CA LEU A 137 3.90 12.17 -31.34
C LEU A 137 4.20 13.35 -30.41
N LYS A 138 5.03 14.30 -30.82
CA LYS A 138 5.36 15.49 -29.99
C LYS A 138 4.14 16.35 -29.70
N ALA A 139 4.14 16.98 -28.52
CA ALA A 139 3.07 17.87 -28.08
C ALA A 139 2.84 19.02 -29.05
N CYS A 140 3.94 19.63 -29.51
CA CYS A 140 3.94 20.76 -30.42
C CYS A 140 5.09 20.67 -31.44
N ASN A 141 4.81 21.11 -32.67
CA ASN A 141 5.85 21.25 -33.71
C ASN A 141 6.37 22.68 -33.85
N LEU A 142 5.71 23.68 -33.27
CA LEU A 142 6.04 25.11 -33.34
C LEU A 142 6.09 25.72 -31.93
N ALA A 143 6.99 26.66 -31.70
CA ALA A 143 7.19 27.34 -30.41
C ALA A 143 5.96 28.17 -29.91
N THR A 144 4.94 28.33 -30.75
CA THR A 144 3.74 29.17 -30.49
C THR A 144 2.48 28.35 -30.19
N CYS A 145 2.62 27.07 -29.88
CA CYS A 145 1.45 26.22 -29.60
C CYS A 145 0.75 26.63 -28.29
N THR A 146 -0.53 26.93 -28.37
CA THR A 146 -1.41 27.19 -27.21
C THR A 146 -2.07 25.93 -26.67
N LYS A 147 -2.04 24.82 -27.38
CA LYS A 147 -2.65 23.54 -27.00
C LYS A 147 -1.88 22.37 -27.59
N ALA A 148 -1.64 21.33 -26.81
CA ALA A 148 -0.99 20.10 -27.27
C ALA A 148 -1.84 19.38 -28.34
N ARG A 149 -1.17 18.62 -29.21
CA ARG A 149 -1.83 17.78 -30.22
C ARG A 149 -2.63 16.66 -29.51
N LYS A 150 -3.86 16.40 -29.96
CA LYS A 150 -4.69 15.33 -29.40
C LYS A 150 -4.01 13.95 -29.41
N VAL A 151 -3.23 13.66 -30.46
CA VAL A 151 -2.47 12.41 -30.54
C VAL A 151 -1.45 12.27 -29.40
N HIS A 152 -0.71 13.36 -29.12
CA HIS A 152 0.22 13.39 -27.98
C HIS A 152 -0.50 13.11 -26.67
N GLU A 153 -1.61 13.81 -26.43
CA GLU A 153 -2.40 13.68 -25.20
C GLU A 153 -2.89 12.23 -25.01
N VAL A 154 -3.47 11.63 -26.06
CA VAL A 154 -3.95 10.23 -26.02
C VAL A 154 -2.82 9.25 -25.74
N VAL A 155 -1.69 9.35 -26.45
CA VAL A 155 -0.56 8.43 -26.26
C VAL A 155 0.10 8.62 -24.89
N PHE A 156 0.19 9.87 -24.41
CA PHE A 156 0.71 10.18 -23.09
C PHE A 156 -0.13 9.55 -21.99
N PHE A 157 -1.46 9.74 -22.00
CA PHE A 157 -2.34 9.13 -21.01
C PHE A 157 -2.37 7.60 -21.13
N ALA A 158 -2.37 7.05 -22.35
CA ALA A 158 -2.25 5.61 -22.53
C ALA A 158 -0.96 5.07 -21.87
N ALA A 159 0.17 5.73 -22.08
CA ALA A 159 1.44 5.37 -21.44
C ALA A 159 1.35 5.40 -19.91
N LEU A 160 0.72 6.45 -19.34
CA LEU A 160 0.51 6.55 -17.90
C LEU A 160 -0.34 5.39 -17.35
N TYR A 161 -1.39 4.97 -18.08
CA TYR A 161 -2.21 3.83 -17.65
C TYR A 161 -1.49 2.49 -17.80
N PHE A 162 -0.61 2.32 -18.80
CA PHE A 162 0.29 1.16 -18.85
C PHE A 162 1.22 1.09 -17.63
N ILE A 163 1.79 2.22 -17.22
CA ILE A 163 2.60 2.32 -15.99
C ILE A 163 1.76 1.92 -14.77
N SER A 164 0.53 2.40 -14.68
CA SER A 164 -0.39 2.08 -13.57
C SER A 164 -0.72 0.58 -13.49
N LEU A 165 -1.03 -0.03 -14.64
CA LEU A 165 -1.27 -1.48 -14.73
C LEU A 165 -0.04 -2.27 -14.28
N GLY A 166 1.15 -1.84 -14.73
CA GLY A 166 2.42 -2.42 -14.30
C GLY A 166 2.65 -2.28 -12.79
N THR A 167 2.41 -1.12 -12.21
CA THR A 167 2.53 -0.90 -10.76
C THR A 167 1.59 -1.83 -9.99
N GLY A 168 0.41 -2.13 -10.54
CA GLY A 168 -0.60 -2.96 -9.89
C GLY A 168 -0.12 -4.35 -9.51
N GLY A 169 0.57 -5.05 -10.41
CA GLY A 169 1.12 -6.37 -10.09
C GLY A 169 2.50 -6.31 -9.42
N HIS A 170 3.29 -5.30 -9.74
CA HIS A 170 4.64 -5.13 -9.23
C HIS A 170 4.66 -4.90 -7.71
N LYS A 171 3.96 -3.87 -7.23
CA LYS A 171 3.99 -3.40 -5.84
C LYS A 171 3.68 -4.48 -4.79
N PRO A 172 2.50 -5.16 -4.83
CA PRO A 172 2.14 -6.11 -3.79
C PRO A 172 2.94 -7.40 -3.87
N CYS A 173 3.36 -7.79 -5.08
CA CYS A 173 4.02 -9.08 -5.31
C CYS A 173 5.51 -9.03 -5.00
N LEU A 174 6.21 -7.92 -5.30
CA LEU A 174 7.65 -7.84 -5.20
C LEU A 174 8.15 -7.89 -3.75
N GLU A 175 7.52 -7.12 -2.86
CA GLU A 175 7.83 -7.12 -1.42
C GLU A 175 7.61 -8.51 -0.81
N SER A 176 6.45 -9.12 -1.11
CA SER A 176 6.11 -10.47 -0.63
C SER A 176 7.04 -11.53 -1.22
N PHE A 177 7.37 -11.43 -2.52
CA PHE A 177 8.29 -12.34 -3.20
C PHE A 177 9.71 -12.27 -2.61
N GLY A 178 10.15 -11.07 -2.23
CA GLY A 178 11.43 -10.89 -1.54
C GLY A 178 11.44 -11.49 -0.14
N ALA A 179 10.35 -11.37 0.59
CA ALA A 179 10.19 -12.00 1.91
C ALA A 179 10.17 -13.54 1.81
N ASP A 180 9.61 -14.11 0.74
CA ASP A 180 9.57 -15.54 0.47
C ASP A 180 10.95 -16.16 0.19
N GLN A 181 12.00 -15.34 -0.03
CA GLN A 181 13.36 -15.82 -0.22
C GLN A 181 14.04 -16.27 1.09
N PHE A 182 13.36 -16.09 2.23
CA PHE A 182 13.88 -16.41 3.56
C PHE A 182 12.96 -17.41 4.26
N ASP A 183 13.55 -18.46 4.79
CA ASP A 183 12.87 -19.50 5.57
C ASP A 183 12.62 -18.99 7.00
N ASP A 184 11.34 -18.87 7.39
CA ASP A 184 10.94 -18.38 8.71
C ASP A 184 11.18 -19.40 9.83
N ASP A 185 11.28 -20.69 9.49
CA ASP A 185 11.56 -21.77 10.45
C ASP A 185 13.06 -21.87 10.77
N HIS A 186 13.93 -21.27 9.93
CA HIS A 186 15.37 -21.25 10.14
C HIS A 186 15.84 -19.94 10.79
N LEU A 187 16.36 -20.02 12.03
CA LEU A 187 16.71 -18.86 12.86
C LEU A 187 17.63 -17.84 12.18
N GLU A 188 18.66 -18.31 11.45
CA GLU A 188 19.61 -17.42 10.76
C GLU A 188 18.99 -16.73 9.54
N GLU A 189 18.11 -17.41 8.77
CA GLU A 189 17.43 -16.79 7.65
C GLU A 189 16.36 -15.78 8.12
N ARG A 190 15.68 -16.09 9.22
CA ARG A 190 14.71 -15.17 9.85
C ARG A 190 15.38 -13.87 10.32
N LYS A 191 16.59 -13.91 10.89
CA LYS A 191 17.38 -12.71 11.21
C LYS A 191 17.74 -11.91 9.95
N LYS A 192 18.17 -12.60 8.89
CA LYS A 192 18.52 -11.98 7.60
C LYS A 192 17.29 -11.37 6.91
N LYS A 193 16.10 -11.94 7.08
CA LYS A 193 14.82 -11.37 6.59
C LYS A 193 14.53 -10.00 7.20
N MET A 194 14.81 -9.81 8.50
CA MET A 194 14.66 -8.48 9.12
C MET A 194 15.62 -7.45 8.48
N SER A 195 16.86 -7.86 8.22
CA SER A 195 17.83 -7.00 7.51
C SER A 195 17.41 -6.72 6.06
N TYR A 196 16.80 -7.67 5.37
CA TYR A 196 16.24 -7.48 4.03
C TYR A 196 15.22 -6.35 4.00
N PHE A 197 14.27 -6.29 4.92
CA PHE A 197 13.29 -5.20 4.97
C PHE A 197 13.92 -3.82 5.20
N ASN A 198 15.03 -3.74 5.95
CA ASN A 198 15.76 -2.48 6.11
C ASN A 198 16.40 -2.04 4.78
N TRP A 199 17.02 -2.94 4.02
CA TRP A 199 17.59 -2.65 2.71
C TRP A 199 16.53 -2.37 1.64
N TRP A 200 15.38 -3.04 1.74
CA TRP A 200 14.20 -2.74 0.93
C TRP A 200 13.73 -1.29 1.11
N ASN A 201 13.53 -0.88 2.36
CA ASN A 201 13.17 0.51 2.67
C ASN A 201 14.25 1.51 2.25
N PHE A 202 15.52 1.15 2.38
CA PHE A 202 16.63 1.98 1.88
C PHE A 202 16.55 2.17 0.37
N ALA A 203 16.29 1.13 -0.41
CA ALA A 203 16.12 1.23 -1.86
C ALA A 203 14.91 2.09 -2.24
N LEU A 204 13.78 1.93 -1.54
CA LEU A 204 12.58 2.74 -1.72
C LEU A 204 12.87 4.23 -1.49
N CYS A 205 13.46 4.57 -0.34
CA CYS A 205 13.81 5.95 0.01
C CYS A 205 14.85 6.54 -0.95
N SER A 206 15.84 5.74 -1.35
CA SER A 206 16.86 6.18 -2.31
C SER A 206 16.24 6.47 -3.68
N GLY A 207 15.35 5.59 -4.18
CA GLY A 207 14.61 5.81 -5.42
C GLY A 207 13.80 7.10 -5.39
N LEU A 208 13.08 7.37 -4.28
CA LEU A 208 12.36 8.63 -4.08
C LEU A 208 13.28 9.85 -4.11
N VAL A 209 14.37 9.84 -3.33
CA VAL A 209 15.29 10.99 -3.24
C VAL A 209 15.94 11.28 -4.58
N PHE A 210 16.50 10.28 -5.27
CA PHE A 210 17.08 10.46 -6.60
C PHE A 210 16.06 10.97 -7.61
N SER A 211 14.83 10.52 -7.50
CA SER A 211 13.72 10.93 -8.36
C SER A 211 13.43 12.44 -8.22
N VAL A 212 13.11 12.89 -7.00
CA VAL A 212 12.68 14.28 -6.75
C VAL A 212 13.83 15.29 -6.83
N THR A 213 15.08 14.83 -6.83
CA THR A 213 16.26 15.70 -6.96
C THR A 213 16.84 15.64 -8.38
N VAL A 214 17.27 14.46 -8.83
CA VAL A 214 18.02 14.31 -10.10
C VAL A 214 17.06 14.22 -11.28
N ILE A 215 16.09 13.31 -11.27
CA ILE A 215 15.20 13.10 -12.43
C ILE A 215 14.36 14.34 -12.70
N VAL A 216 13.75 14.92 -11.68
CA VAL A 216 12.93 16.14 -11.81
C VAL A 216 13.78 17.33 -12.28
N TYR A 217 15.06 17.41 -11.87
CA TYR A 217 15.97 18.43 -12.40
C TYR A 217 16.24 18.24 -13.89
N VAL A 218 16.46 17.00 -14.34
CA VAL A 218 16.64 16.69 -15.76
C VAL A 218 15.36 17.00 -16.56
N GLU A 219 14.18 16.72 -16.02
CA GLU A 219 12.90 17.04 -16.64
C GLU A 219 12.70 18.53 -16.87
N ASP A 220 12.95 19.35 -15.85
CA ASP A 220 12.64 20.79 -15.90
C ASP A 220 13.72 21.63 -16.61
N TYR A 221 15.01 21.25 -16.52
CA TYR A 221 16.13 22.08 -16.98
C TYR A 221 16.92 21.49 -18.14
N VAL A 222 16.84 20.18 -18.39
CA VAL A 222 17.54 19.54 -19.52
C VAL A 222 16.53 19.16 -20.60
N SER A 223 15.73 18.14 -20.37
CA SER A 223 14.71 17.68 -21.31
C SER A 223 13.84 16.59 -20.68
N TRP A 224 12.54 16.67 -20.86
CA TRP A 224 11.60 15.58 -20.54
C TRP A 224 11.96 14.28 -21.26
N GLY A 225 12.41 14.36 -22.52
CA GLY A 225 12.83 13.19 -23.29
C GLY A 225 14.03 12.48 -22.68
N ALA A 226 15.04 13.23 -22.23
CA ALA A 226 16.22 12.66 -21.58
C ALA A 226 15.84 11.96 -20.26
N ALA A 227 14.99 12.58 -19.46
CA ALA A 227 14.51 11.98 -18.20
C ALA A 227 13.75 10.67 -18.46
N PHE A 228 12.75 10.67 -19.35
CA PHE A 228 12.00 9.48 -19.70
C PHE A 228 12.87 8.36 -20.26
N LEU A 229 13.89 8.70 -21.05
CA LEU A 229 14.85 7.73 -21.59
C LEU A 229 15.68 7.09 -20.46
N VAL A 230 16.17 7.89 -19.51
CA VAL A 230 16.92 7.38 -18.34
C VAL A 230 16.06 6.43 -17.53
N LEU A 231 14.80 6.79 -17.24
CA LEU A 231 13.87 5.92 -16.51
C LEU A 231 13.61 4.61 -17.28
N THR A 232 13.43 4.70 -18.59
CA THR A 232 13.20 3.54 -19.47
C THR A 232 14.39 2.58 -19.46
N ILE A 233 15.61 3.11 -19.62
CA ILE A 233 16.85 2.31 -19.62
C ILE A 233 17.04 1.66 -18.24
N THR A 234 16.86 2.41 -17.16
CA THR A 234 17.02 1.90 -15.78
C THR A 234 16.04 0.76 -15.53
N MET A 235 14.77 0.91 -15.94
CA MET A 235 13.76 -0.13 -15.79
C MET A 235 14.06 -1.36 -16.66
N ALA A 236 14.51 -1.17 -17.91
CA ALA A 236 14.89 -2.27 -18.80
C ALA A 236 16.05 -3.08 -18.23
N VAL A 237 17.11 -2.40 -17.77
CA VAL A 237 18.29 -3.04 -17.15
C VAL A 237 17.88 -3.83 -15.90
N SER A 238 17.06 -3.24 -15.03
CA SER A 238 16.63 -3.91 -13.81
C SER A 238 15.73 -5.11 -14.07
N LEU A 239 14.90 -5.06 -15.12
CA LEU A 239 14.09 -6.21 -15.56
C LEU A 239 14.96 -7.38 -16.04
N VAL A 240 16.03 -7.09 -16.78
CA VAL A 240 17.03 -8.10 -17.20
C VAL A 240 17.73 -8.70 -15.98
N ILE A 241 18.15 -7.85 -15.02
CA ILE A 241 18.77 -8.28 -13.76
C ILE A 241 17.80 -9.19 -12.99
N PHE A 242 16.54 -8.81 -12.83
CA PHE A 242 15.52 -9.61 -12.15
C PHE A 242 15.30 -10.96 -12.85
N TYR A 243 15.20 -10.99 -14.18
CA TYR A 243 15.05 -12.23 -14.93
C TYR A 243 16.28 -13.15 -14.80
N TYR A 244 17.48 -12.58 -14.73
CA TYR A 244 18.72 -13.34 -14.51
C TYR A 244 18.73 -14.04 -13.15
N GLY A 245 18.11 -13.42 -12.14
CA GLY A 245 17.93 -13.94 -10.78
C GLY A 245 17.08 -15.21 -10.68
N LYS A 246 16.33 -15.60 -11.72
CA LYS A 246 15.37 -16.72 -11.71
C LYS A 246 15.95 -18.04 -11.17
N ARG A 247 17.25 -18.29 -11.36
CA ARG A 247 17.94 -19.51 -10.89
C ARG A 247 18.16 -19.54 -9.38
N PHE A 248 18.13 -18.37 -8.73
CA PHE A 248 18.41 -18.22 -7.31
C PHE A 248 17.13 -18.09 -6.49
N TYR A 249 15.98 -17.86 -7.13
CA TYR A 249 14.72 -17.63 -6.42
C TYR A 249 14.12 -18.91 -5.89
N ARG A 250 13.42 -18.76 -4.75
CA ARG A 250 12.46 -19.72 -4.20
C ARG A 250 11.08 -19.28 -4.62
N TYR A 251 10.27 -20.21 -5.10
CA TYR A 251 8.93 -19.93 -5.63
C TYR A 251 7.88 -20.56 -4.73
N ARG A 252 6.82 -19.80 -4.42
CA ARG A 252 5.62 -20.34 -3.80
C ARG A 252 4.53 -20.50 -4.84
N LEU A 253 3.85 -21.64 -4.80
CA LEU A 253 2.71 -21.90 -5.68
C LEU A 253 1.49 -21.13 -5.19
N PRO A 254 0.61 -20.66 -6.08
CA PRO A 254 -0.63 -20.00 -5.70
C PRO A 254 -1.56 -20.98 -4.96
N GLU A 255 -2.17 -20.51 -3.87
CA GLU A 255 -3.04 -21.33 -3.00
C GLU A 255 -4.52 -21.30 -3.43
N GLY A 256 -4.85 -20.61 -4.52
CA GLY A 256 -6.21 -20.41 -4.99
C GLY A 256 -6.82 -19.09 -4.52
N SER A 257 -8.06 -18.83 -4.94
CA SER A 257 -8.73 -17.56 -4.65
C SER A 257 -9.09 -17.42 -3.17
N PRO A 258 -8.56 -16.44 -2.43
CA PRO A 258 -8.93 -16.20 -1.03
C PRO A 258 -10.36 -15.64 -0.89
N LEU A 259 -10.95 -15.10 -1.96
CA LEU A 259 -12.32 -14.57 -1.95
C LEU A 259 -13.39 -15.68 -2.05
N THR A 260 -13.05 -16.83 -2.64
CA THR A 260 -13.99 -17.95 -2.79
C THR A 260 -14.54 -18.45 -1.45
N PRO A 261 -13.72 -18.72 -0.40
CA PRO A 261 -14.23 -19.08 0.92
C PRO A 261 -15.14 -18.01 1.53
N MET A 262 -14.86 -16.72 1.29
CA MET A 262 -15.71 -15.61 1.79
C MET A 262 -17.10 -15.63 1.15
N LEU A 263 -17.16 -15.81 -0.18
CA LEU A 263 -18.42 -15.96 -0.90
C LEU A 263 -19.19 -17.21 -0.45
N GLN A 264 -18.51 -18.33 -0.20
CA GLN A 264 -19.10 -19.53 0.35
C GLN A 264 -19.77 -19.29 1.69
N VAL A 265 -19.13 -18.56 2.62
CA VAL A 265 -19.72 -18.18 3.91
C VAL A 265 -20.97 -17.32 3.73
N LEU A 266 -20.92 -16.30 2.85
CA LEU A 266 -22.08 -15.43 2.58
C LEU A 266 -23.27 -16.23 2.02
N VAL A 267 -23.02 -17.11 1.05
CA VAL A 267 -24.06 -17.95 0.46
C VAL A 267 -24.62 -18.92 1.50
N ALA A 268 -23.78 -19.60 2.28
CA ALA A 268 -24.21 -20.51 3.33
C ALA A 268 -25.04 -19.80 4.40
N ALA A 269 -24.62 -18.59 4.84
CA ALA A 269 -25.39 -17.79 5.81
C ALA A 269 -26.75 -17.35 5.25
N PHE A 270 -26.79 -16.97 3.95
CA PHE A 270 -28.03 -16.58 3.29
C PHE A 270 -29.00 -17.75 3.11
N VAL A 271 -28.51 -18.92 2.72
CA VAL A 271 -29.32 -20.14 2.58
C VAL A 271 -29.93 -20.51 3.93
N LYS A 272 -29.17 -20.41 5.02
CA LYS A 272 -29.59 -20.75 6.40
C LYS A 272 -30.22 -19.58 7.16
N ARG A 273 -30.63 -18.51 6.51
CA ARG A 273 -31.17 -17.29 7.16
C ARG A 273 -32.36 -17.54 8.08
N ASN A 274 -33.15 -18.58 7.80
CA ASN A 274 -34.38 -18.92 8.56
C ASN A 274 -34.10 -19.80 9.77
N LEU A 275 -32.88 -20.37 9.92
CA LEU A 275 -32.55 -21.20 11.07
C LEU A 275 -32.41 -20.38 12.35
N PRO A 276 -32.80 -20.89 13.52
CA PRO A 276 -32.55 -20.22 14.80
C PRO A 276 -31.06 -20.17 15.09
N HIS A 277 -30.65 -19.15 15.85
CA HIS A 277 -29.27 -19.08 16.32
C HIS A 277 -28.99 -20.20 17.34
N PRO A 278 -27.80 -20.84 17.28
CA PRO A 278 -27.42 -21.85 18.24
C PRO A 278 -27.33 -21.24 19.65
N SER A 279 -27.76 -21.99 20.65
CA SER A 279 -27.73 -21.60 22.06
C SER A 279 -26.30 -21.52 22.64
N SER A 280 -25.33 -22.19 21.99
CA SER A 280 -23.93 -22.21 22.39
C SER A 280 -23.02 -22.19 21.16
N PRO A 281 -21.90 -21.42 21.18
CA PRO A 281 -20.88 -21.48 20.14
C PRO A 281 -20.26 -22.86 19.89
N ALA A 282 -20.31 -23.74 20.90
CA ALA A 282 -19.80 -25.11 20.81
C ALA A 282 -20.58 -25.98 19.80
N LEU A 283 -21.80 -25.59 19.40
CA LEU A 283 -22.61 -26.27 18.40
C LEU A 283 -22.27 -25.89 16.96
N LEU A 284 -21.38 -24.95 16.78
CA LEU A 284 -20.93 -24.50 15.44
C LEU A 284 -19.84 -25.42 14.90
N TYR A 285 -19.86 -25.65 13.60
CA TYR A 285 -18.94 -26.54 12.91
C TYR A 285 -17.50 -25.98 12.84
N GLU A 286 -16.55 -26.72 13.40
CA GLU A 286 -15.11 -26.45 13.22
C GLU A 286 -14.35 -27.77 12.98
N VAL A 287 -13.27 -27.70 12.18
CA VAL A 287 -12.42 -28.85 11.89
C VAL A 287 -11.44 -29.08 13.06
N PRO A 288 -11.34 -30.31 13.61
CA PRO A 288 -10.37 -30.61 14.67
C PRO A 288 -8.94 -30.26 14.30
N LYS A 289 -8.16 -29.76 15.27
CA LYS A 289 -6.76 -29.33 15.08
C LYS A 289 -5.86 -30.40 14.45
N SER A 290 -6.13 -31.66 14.71
CA SER A 290 -5.37 -32.82 14.20
C SER A 290 -5.48 -33.00 12.68
N GLN A 291 -6.51 -32.46 12.03
CA GLN A 291 -6.76 -32.61 10.59
C GLN A 291 -6.38 -31.34 9.78
N LYS A 292 -6.03 -30.24 10.44
CA LYS A 292 -5.63 -28.99 9.78
C LYS A 292 -4.12 -28.94 9.63
N SER A 293 -3.62 -29.08 8.40
CA SER A 293 -2.19 -29.03 8.11
C SER A 293 -1.63 -27.60 8.14
N GLN A 294 -2.44 -26.55 7.99
CA GLN A 294 -2.00 -25.14 7.98
C GLN A 294 -3.08 -24.18 8.47
N GLY A 295 -2.72 -23.20 9.30
CA GLY A 295 -3.55 -22.05 9.71
C GLY A 295 -3.87 -22.01 11.21
N ARG A 296 -4.02 -20.78 11.72
CA ARG A 296 -4.43 -20.51 13.11
C ARG A 296 -5.95 -20.56 13.22
N LEU A 297 -6.46 -21.19 14.28
CA LEU A 297 -7.89 -21.16 14.60
C LEU A 297 -8.23 -19.79 15.19
N LEU A 298 -9.37 -19.23 14.77
CA LEU A 298 -9.91 -17.99 15.31
C LEU A 298 -10.97 -18.32 16.37
N CYS A 299 -11.03 -17.52 17.44
CA CYS A 299 -12.07 -17.60 18.44
C CYS A 299 -13.37 -17.00 17.89
N HIS A 300 -14.50 -17.63 18.23
CA HIS A 300 -15.82 -17.09 17.89
C HIS A 300 -16.04 -15.73 18.56
N THR A 301 -16.62 -14.79 17.81
CA THR A 301 -17.00 -13.46 18.28
C THR A 301 -18.51 -13.24 18.14
N ASN A 302 -19.08 -12.44 19.06
CA ASN A 302 -20.52 -12.13 19.05
C ASN A 302 -20.93 -11.08 18.00
N ASN A 303 -19.96 -10.51 17.25
CA ASN A 303 -20.23 -9.55 16.20
C ASN A 303 -20.81 -10.22 14.95
N LEU A 304 -21.68 -9.52 14.21
CA LEU A 304 -22.25 -10.01 12.94
C LEU A 304 -22.82 -11.46 13.04
N ARG A 305 -23.58 -11.74 14.11
CA ARG A 305 -24.14 -13.09 14.41
C ARG A 305 -24.89 -13.75 13.26
N PHE A 306 -25.44 -12.96 12.32
CA PHE A 306 -26.13 -13.53 11.15
C PHE A 306 -25.21 -14.41 10.28
N LEU A 307 -23.89 -14.17 10.28
CA LEU A 307 -22.91 -14.99 9.58
C LEU A 307 -22.65 -16.34 10.25
N ASP A 308 -22.87 -16.46 11.57
CA ASP A 308 -22.67 -17.71 12.31
C ASP A 308 -23.59 -18.82 11.81
N LYS A 309 -24.71 -18.45 11.19
CA LYS A 309 -25.62 -19.40 10.54
C LYS A 309 -24.94 -20.23 9.45
N ALA A 310 -23.87 -19.73 8.82
CA ALA A 310 -23.08 -20.51 7.87
C ALA A 310 -22.44 -21.77 8.49
N ALA A 311 -22.13 -21.71 9.78
CA ALA A 311 -21.49 -22.81 10.51
C ALA A 311 -22.48 -23.75 11.25
N ILE A 312 -23.79 -23.58 11.09
CA ILE A 312 -24.80 -24.49 11.67
C ILE A 312 -24.83 -25.79 10.87
N ILE A 313 -24.82 -26.92 11.57
CA ILE A 313 -24.99 -28.26 11.00
C ILE A 313 -26.50 -28.54 10.87
N GLU A 314 -27.00 -28.75 9.65
CA GLU A 314 -28.42 -29.02 9.39
C GLU A 314 -28.78 -30.48 9.71
N ASP A 315 -27.96 -31.45 9.27
CA ASP A 315 -28.18 -32.88 9.49
C ASP A 315 -26.95 -33.49 10.15
N SER A 316 -27.10 -33.84 11.43
CA SER A 316 -26.05 -34.52 12.21
C SER A 316 -25.75 -35.94 11.72
N GLU A 317 -26.70 -36.60 11.04
CA GLU A 317 -26.54 -37.94 10.48
C GLU A 317 -25.61 -37.97 9.26
N ASP A 318 -25.63 -36.95 8.39
CA ASP A 318 -24.74 -36.86 7.23
C ASP A 318 -23.26 -36.70 7.62
N LEU A 319 -22.96 -36.02 8.73
CA LEU A 319 -21.59 -35.91 9.26
C LEU A 319 -21.10 -37.24 9.89
N SER A 320 -21.96 -37.98 10.54
CA SER A 320 -21.62 -39.28 11.14
C SER A 320 -21.32 -40.35 10.08
N MET A 321 -21.89 -40.22 8.87
CA MET A 321 -21.61 -41.07 7.70
C MET A 321 -20.40 -40.64 6.88
N GLY A 322 -19.61 -39.62 7.27
CA GLY A 322 -18.42 -39.20 6.57
C GLY A 322 -18.67 -38.47 5.24
N LYS A 323 -19.92 -38.11 4.92
CA LYS A 323 -20.25 -37.31 3.73
C LYS A 323 -19.79 -35.88 3.93
N LYS A 324 -18.82 -35.44 3.12
CA LYS A 324 -18.39 -34.03 3.06
C LYS A 324 -19.56 -33.19 2.52
N GLN A 325 -20.16 -32.35 3.38
CA GLN A 325 -21.13 -31.36 2.92
C GLN A 325 -20.43 -30.33 1.98
N SER A 326 -21.21 -29.81 1.02
CA SER A 326 -20.71 -28.82 0.08
C SER A 326 -20.19 -27.56 0.83
N PRO A 327 -19.02 -27.03 0.49
CA PRO A 327 -18.49 -25.79 1.08
C PRO A 327 -19.43 -24.57 0.91
N TRP A 328 -20.39 -24.63 -0.01
CA TRP A 328 -21.40 -23.61 -0.25
C TRP A 328 -22.59 -23.69 0.73
N ARG A 329 -22.68 -24.77 1.51
CA ARG A 329 -23.72 -24.97 2.54
C ARG A 329 -23.18 -24.97 3.95
N LEU A 330 -21.97 -25.46 4.19
CA LEU A 330 -21.38 -25.53 5.53
C LEU A 330 -19.98 -24.90 5.51
N ALA A 331 -19.78 -23.90 6.35
CA ALA A 331 -18.50 -23.24 6.57
C ALA A 331 -18.01 -23.48 8.00
N THR A 332 -16.69 -23.48 8.21
CA THR A 332 -16.10 -23.55 9.55
C THR A 332 -16.22 -22.21 10.28
N VAL A 333 -16.25 -22.23 11.62
CA VAL A 333 -16.20 -21.02 12.45
C VAL A 333 -15.02 -20.14 12.07
N THR A 334 -13.84 -20.72 11.85
CA THR A 334 -12.66 -19.96 11.40
C THR A 334 -12.92 -19.17 10.11
N LYS A 335 -13.58 -19.75 9.10
CA LYS A 335 -13.91 -19.04 7.84
C LYS A 335 -14.94 -17.93 8.05
N VAL A 336 -15.91 -18.16 8.96
CA VAL A 336 -16.90 -17.15 9.33
C VAL A 336 -16.21 -15.97 10.01
N GLU A 337 -15.32 -16.23 10.97
CA GLU A 337 -14.57 -15.19 11.66
C GLU A 337 -13.60 -14.43 10.72
N GLU A 338 -12.98 -15.12 9.74
CA GLU A 338 -12.20 -14.48 8.69
C GLU A 338 -13.02 -13.46 7.90
N LEU A 339 -14.26 -13.78 7.54
CA LEU A 339 -15.16 -12.84 6.87
C LEU A 339 -15.57 -11.68 7.79
N LYS A 340 -15.86 -11.96 9.08
CA LYS A 340 -16.17 -10.90 10.06
C LYS A 340 -15.01 -9.92 10.23
N LEU A 341 -13.76 -10.40 10.28
CA LEU A 341 -12.57 -9.54 10.33
C LEU A 341 -12.53 -8.61 9.14
N LEU A 342 -12.75 -9.12 7.92
CA LEU A 342 -12.76 -8.31 6.71
C LEU A 342 -13.84 -7.22 6.73
N LEU A 343 -15.05 -7.57 7.20
CA LEU A 343 -16.15 -6.59 7.30
C LEU A 343 -15.90 -5.53 8.39
N ASN A 344 -15.28 -5.91 9.51
CA ASN A 344 -14.95 -5.01 10.61
C ASN A 344 -13.87 -3.96 10.21
N VAL A 345 -13.06 -4.25 9.22
CA VAL A 345 -12.05 -3.31 8.70
C VAL A 345 -12.66 -2.17 7.89
N ILE A 346 -13.84 -2.37 7.26
CA ILE A 346 -14.47 -1.40 6.35
C ILE A 346 -14.76 -0.04 7.03
N PRO A 347 -15.32 0.06 8.25
CA PRO A 347 -15.58 1.36 8.88
C PRO A 347 -14.31 2.19 9.11
N ILE A 348 -13.20 1.55 9.49
CA ILE A 348 -11.90 2.21 9.66
C ILE A 348 -11.36 2.67 8.30
N TRP A 349 -11.50 1.83 7.27
CA TRP A 349 -11.13 2.18 5.89
C TRP A 349 -11.89 3.43 5.41
N LEU A 350 -13.21 3.47 5.58
CA LEU A 350 -14.05 4.61 5.21
C LEU A 350 -13.64 5.90 5.94
N SER A 351 -13.41 5.82 7.26
CA SER A 351 -13.01 6.97 8.06
C SER A 351 -11.56 7.41 7.81
N SER A 352 -10.77 6.61 7.07
CA SER A 352 -9.41 6.97 6.64
C SER A 352 -9.38 7.68 5.28
N LEU A 353 -10.47 7.71 4.51
CA LEU A 353 -10.51 8.32 3.17
C LEU A 353 -10.20 9.83 3.16
N PRO A 354 -10.65 10.66 4.13
CA PRO A 354 -10.27 12.07 4.18
C PRO A 354 -8.77 12.31 4.30
N PHE A 355 -8.03 11.40 4.96
CA PHE A 355 -6.57 11.41 4.95
C PHE A 355 -6.02 11.30 3.52
N GLY A 356 -6.52 10.34 2.72
CA GLY A 356 -6.12 10.17 1.32
C GLY A 356 -6.40 11.40 0.44
N ILE A 357 -7.52 12.13 0.71
CA ILE A 357 -7.83 13.40 0.03
C ILE A 357 -6.74 14.45 0.30
N CYS A 358 -6.27 14.55 1.53
CA CYS A 358 -5.23 15.52 1.90
C CYS A 358 -3.86 15.14 1.31
N VAL A 359 -3.50 13.86 1.32
CA VAL A 359 -2.25 13.37 0.70
C VAL A 359 -2.20 13.72 -0.78
N ALA A 360 -3.31 13.68 -1.50
CA ALA A 360 -3.38 14.03 -2.91
C ALA A 360 -2.98 15.49 -3.21
N GLN A 361 -3.05 16.40 -2.21
CA GLN A 361 -2.67 17.80 -2.39
C GLN A 361 -1.15 17.97 -2.53
N SER A 362 -0.37 17.07 -1.94
CA SER A 362 1.10 17.13 -1.97
C SER A 362 1.66 16.98 -3.40
N SER A 363 1.02 16.17 -4.24
CA SER A 363 1.42 15.95 -5.64
C SER A 363 0.70 16.86 -6.64
N THR A 364 -0.25 17.67 -6.19
CA THR A 364 -1.07 18.54 -7.06
C THR A 364 -0.86 20.02 -6.72
N PHE A 365 -1.73 20.58 -5.89
CA PHE A 365 -1.72 22.02 -5.63
C PHE A 365 -0.46 22.53 -4.93
N PHE A 366 0.17 21.74 -4.06
CA PHE A 366 1.41 22.16 -3.38
C PHE A 366 2.58 22.29 -4.35
N ILE A 367 2.72 21.36 -5.30
CA ILE A 367 3.74 21.47 -6.37
C ILE A 367 3.46 22.69 -7.26
N LYS A 368 2.18 22.96 -7.50
CA LYS A 368 1.80 24.12 -8.30
C LYS A 368 2.04 25.44 -7.56
N GLN A 369 1.83 25.49 -6.23
CA GLN A 369 2.25 26.63 -5.40
C GLN A 369 3.75 26.86 -5.52
N ALA A 370 4.58 25.80 -5.41
CA ALA A 370 6.03 25.89 -5.56
C ALA A 370 6.43 26.49 -6.92
N SER A 371 5.72 26.12 -8.00
CA SER A 371 6.00 26.65 -9.34
C SER A 371 5.74 28.16 -9.50
N ALA A 372 4.93 28.75 -8.63
CA ALA A 372 4.58 30.17 -8.65
C ALA A 372 5.39 31.02 -7.65
N MET A 373 6.31 30.41 -6.92
CA MET A 373 7.14 31.07 -5.89
C MET A 373 8.58 31.24 -6.35
N ASN A 374 9.36 32.04 -5.61
CA ASN A 374 10.78 32.21 -5.89
C ASN A 374 11.56 30.96 -5.46
N ARG A 375 12.19 30.29 -6.42
CA ARG A 375 12.91 29.03 -6.24
C ARG A 375 14.43 29.17 -6.32
N LYS A 376 14.95 30.40 -6.43
CA LYS A 376 16.39 30.69 -6.47
C LYS A 376 16.99 30.48 -5.08
N ILE A 377 18.10 29.70 -5.01
CA ILE A 377 18.85 29.43 -3.77
C ILE A 377 20.13 30.24 -3.73
N PHE A 378 21.02 30.08 -4.70
CA PHE A 378 22.31 30.77 -4.81
C PHE A 378 22.51 31.24 -6.23
N ASN A 379 22.95 32.48 -6.41
CA ASN A 379 23.22 33.12 -7.72
C ASN A 379 22.08 32.83 -8.72
N ASP A 380 22.28 31.93 -9.67
CA ASP A 380 21.32 31.59 -10.73
C ASP A 380 20.75 30.15 -10.59
N PHE A 381 21.09 29.41 -9.52
CA PHE A 381 20.57 28.06 -9.33
C PHE A 381 19.12 28.10 -8.85
N GLU A 382 18.22 27.56 -9.65
CA GLU A 382 16.79 27.50 -9.39
C GLU A 382 16.37 26.04 -9.20
N ILE A 383 15.74 25.71 -8.04
CA ILE A 383 15.27 24.35 -7.79
C ILE A 383 13.97 24.05 -8.55
N PRO A 384 13.79 22.80 -9.04
CA PRO A 384 12.52 22.37 -9.61
C PRO A 384 11.38 22.47 -8.59
N PRO A 385 10.15 22.82 -9.02
CA PRO A 385 9.00 22.92 -8.11
C PRO A 385 8.73 21.63 -7.35
N ALA A 386 8.87 20.48 -8.00
CA ALA A 386 8.59 19.18 -7.40
C ALA A 386 9.67 18.72 -6.40
N SER A 387 10.90 19.29 -6.45
CA SER A 387 11.96 18.96 -5.49
C SER A 387 11.60 19.36 -4.05
N ILE A 388 10.65 20.27 -3.85
CA ILE A 388 10.14 20.63 -2.51
C ILE A 388 9.50 19.44 -1.79
N TYR A 389 9.06 18.41 -2.52
CA TYR A 389 8.54 17.16 -1.97
C TYR A 389 9.54 16.42 -1.08
N PHE A 390 10.84 16.70 -1.26
CA PHE A 390 11.91 16.21 -0.39
C PHE A 390 11.64 16.49 1.09
N PHE A 391 11.07 17.66 1.43
CA PHE A 391 10.72 17.99 2.81
C PHE A 391 9.62 17.11 3.37
N GLY A 392 8.68 16.62 2.55
CA GLY A 392 7.68 15.63 2.94
C GLY A 392 8.33 14.28 3.29
N ALA A 393 9.22 13.80 2.42
CA ALA A 393 9.98 12.58 2.67
C ALA A 393 10.84 12.68 3.95
N LEU A 394 11.51 13.83 4.16
CA LEU A 394 12.28 14.09 5.37
C LEU A 394 11.39 14.06 6.61
N GLY A 395 10.22 14.71 6.57
CA GLY A 395 9.24 14.70 7.66
C GLY A 395 8.80 13.28 8.02
N MET A 396 8.52 12.44 7.03
CA MET A 396 8.15 11.04 7.23
C MET A 396 9.30 10.22 7.87
N ILE A 397 10.52 10.34 7.38
CA ILE A 397 11.69 9.64 7.93
C ILE A 397 11.92 10.04 9.40
N VAL A 398 11.88 11.33 9.69
CA VAL A 398 12.04 11.85 11.06
C VAL A 398 10.94 11.31 11.97
N SER A 399 9.70 11.34 11.51
CA SER A 399 8.53 10.84 12.24
C SER A 399 8.66 9.37 12.61
N VAL A 400 8.96 8.50 11.63
CA VAL A 400 9.11 7.05 11.84
C VAL A 400 10.28 6.75 12.78
N THR A 401 11.42 7.44 12.58
CA THR A 401 12.60 7.26 13.42
C THR A 401 12.35 7.71 14.87
N LEU A 402 11.71 8.87 15.07
CA LEU A 402 11.35 9.39 16.39
C LEU A 402 10.37 8.45 17.10
N TYR A 403 9.38 7.94 16.37
CA TYR A 403 8.43 6.97 16.91
C TYR A 403 9.14 5.70 17.37
N ASP A 404 9.91 5.06 16.50
CA ASP A 404 10.55 3.76 16.78
C ASP A 404 11.66 3.84 17.85
N LYS A 405 12.53 4.85 17.76
CA LYS A 405 13.72 4.96 18.62
C LYS A 405 13.49 5.70 19.95
N VAL A 406 12.50 6.59 20.00
CA VAL A 406 12.27 7.43 21.17
C VAL A 406 10.91 7.11 21.82
N LEU A 407 9.81 7.21 21.07
CA LEU A 407 8.48 7.08 21.67
C LEU A 407 8.16 5.65 22.10
N VAL A 408 8.43 4.64 21.25
CA VAL A 408 8.15 3.23 21.59
C VAL A 408 8.90 2.78 22.87
N PRO A 409 10.21 3.00 23.04
CA PRO A 409 10.90 2.62 24.28
C PRO A 409 10.35 3.31 25.53
N ILE A 410 10.02 4.62 25.46
CA ILE A 410 9.47 5.38 26.58
C ILE A 410 8.08 4.86 26.95
N LEU A 411 7.21 4.73 25.94
CA LEU A 411 5.83 4.31 26.14
C LEU A 411 5.71 2.84 26.55
N ARG A 412 6.60 1.96 26.07
CA ARG A 412 6.68 0.57 26.52
C ARG A 412 6.97 0.48 28.02
N LYS A 413 7.87 1.33 28.54
CA LYS A 413 8.15 1.40 29.98
C LYS A 413 6.96 1.94 30.78
N ALA A 414 6.19 2.87 30.21
CA ALA A 414 5.07 3.50 30.88
C ALA A 414 3.78 2.67 30.83
N THR A 415 3.49 1.99 29.69
CA THR A 415 2.22 1.30 29.44
C THR A 415 2.31 -0.23 29.54
N GLY A 416 3.52 -0.81 29.57
CA GLY A 416 3.74 -2.26 29.50
C GLY A 416 3.44 -2.87 28.11
N ASN A 417 2.99 -2.06 27.14
CA ASN A 417 2.66 -2.52 25.81
C ASN A 417 3.91 -2.61 24.93
N GLU A 418 4.20 -3.76 24.34
CA GLU A 418 5.37 -3.99 23.48
C GLU A 418 5.46 -3.01 22.30
N ARG A 419 4.33 -2.57 21.78
CA ARG A 419 4.20 -1.62 20.64
C ARG A 419 4.27 -0.15 21.07
N GLY A 420 4.30 0.15 22.37
CA GLY A 420 4.22 1.49 22.93
C GLY A 420 2.81 2.07 22.87
N ILE A 421 2.27 2.38 21.68
CA ILE A 421 0.90 2.84 21.44
C ILE A 421 0.16 1.78 20.61
N ASN A 422 -1.11 1.56 20.90
CA ASN A 422 -1.97 0.74 20.05
C ASN A 422 -2.12 1.37 18.66
N ILE A 423 -2.43 0.55 17.65
CA ILE A 423 -2.42 0.95 16.24
C ILE A 423 -3.41 2.08 15.95
N LEU A 424 -4.66 1.97 16.40
CA LEU A 424 -5.71 2.96 16.13
C LEU A 424 -5.42 4.34 16.76
N PRO A 425 -5.02 4.46 18.04
CA PRO A 425 -4.55 5.73 18.61
C PRO A 425 -3.36 6.33 17.87
N ARG A 426 -2.42 5.51 17.37
CA ARG A 426 -1.31 5.97 16.52
C ARG A 426 -1.83 6.66 15.25
N ILE A 427 -2.78 6.04 14.55
CA ILE A 427 -3.42 6.62 13.36
C ILE A 427 -4.13 7.93 13.71
N ALA A 428 -4.83 8.00 14.85
CA ALA A 428 -5.50 9.23 15.31
C ALA A 428 -4.53 10.39 15.53
N ILE A 429 -3.36 10.13 16.11
CA ILE A 429 -2.29 11.15 16.28
C ILE A 429 -1.86 11.69 14.91
N GLY A 430 -1.65 10.81 13.92
CA GLY A 430 -1.31 11.23 12.57
C GLY A 430 -2.41 12.07 11.91
N MET A 431 -3.68 11.74 12.13
CA MET A 431 -4.82 12.55 11.64
C MET A 431 -4.87 13.94 12.29
N ILE A 432 -4.52 14.09 13.58
CA ILE A 432 -4.41 15.40 14.24
C ILE A 432 -3.32 16.24 13.55
N ILE A 433 -2.16 15.65 13.31
CA ILE A 433 -1.04 16.31 12.64
C ILE A 433 -1.44 16.74 11.22
N LEU A 434 -2.23 15.92 10.52
CA LEU A 434 -2.76 16.24 9.19
C LEU A 434 -3.67 17.49 9.22
N VAL A 435 -4.57 17.59 10.20
CA VAL A 435 -5.42 18.79 10.38
C VAL A 435 -4.56 20.04 10.54
N LEU A 436 -3.52 19.97 11.37
CA LEU A 436 -2.56 21.06 11.54
C LEU A 436 -1.82 21.38 10.23
N GLY A 437 -1.42 20.36 9.47
CA GLY A 437 -0.76 20.52 8.18
C GLY A 437 -1.65 21.25 7.17
N MET A 438 -2.94 20.92 7.09
CA MET A 438 -3.88 21.62 6.22
C MET A 438 -4.12 23.07 6.67
N ALA A 439 -4.22 23.32 7.96
CA ALA A 439 -4.36 24.69 8.49
C ALA A 439 -3.11 25.55 8.15
N VAL A 440 -1.89 24.99 8.35
CA VAL A 440 -0.64 25.65 7.96
C VAL A 440 -0.61 25.93 6.45
N SER A 441 -1.06 24.97 5.64
CA SER A 441 -1.14 25.14 4.19
C SER A 441 -2.06 26.29 3.79
N ALA A 442 -3.21 26.44 4.48
CA ALA A 442 -4.14 27.55 4.27
C ALA A 442 -3.50 28.90 4.62
N LEU A 443 -2.80 28.98 5.77
CA LEU A 443 -2.10 30.19 6.21
C LEU A 443 -0.96 30.59 5.27
N VAL A 444 -0.18 29.63 4.80
CA VAL A 444 0.89 29.86 3.81
C VAL A 444 0.32 30.38 2.51
N GLU A 445 -0.82 29.82 2.04
CA GLU A 445 -1.47 30.29 0.82
C GLU A 445 -2.07 31.69 0.99
N GLN A 446 -2.69 32.00 2.12
CA GLN A 446 -3.16 33.36 2.42
C GLN A 446 -2.01 34.36 2.36
N LYS A 447 -0.86 34.01 2.99
CA LYS A 447 0.33 34.85 2.95
C LYS A 447 0.85 35.02 1.51
N ARG A 448 0.87 33.94 0.70
CA ARG A 448 1.28 34.00 -0.70
C ARG A 448 0.38 34.94 -1.52
N LEU A 449 -0.93 34.89 -1.33
CA LEU A 449 -1.90 35.76 -2.02
C LEU A 449 -1.78 37.22 -1.58
N ALA A 450 -1.46 37.49 -0.30
CA ALA A 450 -1.32 38.84 0.24
C ALA A 450 0.01 39.50 -0.16
N THR A 451 1.05 38.70 -0.46
CA THR A 451 2.40 39.22 -0.72
C THR A 451 2.54 39.63 -2.18
N LYS A 452 2.79 40.92 -2.43
CA LYS A 452 3.01 41.48 -3.79
C LYS A 452 4.36 41.06 -4.38
N ALA A 453 5.39 40.84 -3.53
CA ALA A 453 6.71 40.38 -3.93
C ALA A 453 6.73 38.85 -4.09
N SER A 454 7.71 38.33 -4.87
CA SER A 454 7.88 36.89 -5.04
C SER A 454 8.34 36.24 -3.73
N MET A 455 7.47 35.46 -3.10
CA MET A 455 7.71 34.77 -1.84
C MET A 455 8.63 33.55 -2.07
N SER A 456 9.58 33.29 -1.18
CA SER A 456 10.49 32.14 -1.28
C SER A 456 9.73 30.80 -1.18
N VAL A 457 10.12 29.81 -1.99
CA VAL A 457 9.54 28.47 -2.00
C VAL A 457 9.71 27.73 -0.66
N PHE A 458 10.70 28.07 0.14
CA PHE A 458 10.91 27.46 1.46
C PHE A 458 9.80 27.74 2.47
N TRP A 459 8.90 28.69 2.20
CA TRP A 459 7.67 28.85 2.98
C TRP A 459 6.71 27.66 2.85
N LEU A 460 6.88 26.79 1.84
CA LEU A 460 6.14 25.53 1.71
C LEU A 460 6.76 24.41 2.56
N ALA A 461 8.02 24.53 2.99
CA ALA A 461 8.68 23.46 3.75
C ALA A 461 7.90 23.04 5.03
N PRO A 462 7.37 23.97 5.88
CA PRO A 462 6.61 23.59 7.05
C PRO A 462 5.40 22.71 6.74
N GLN A 463 4.60 23.04 5.68
CA GLN A 463 3.43 22.24 5.32
C GLN A 463 3.82 20.85 4.83
N PHE A 464 4.90 20.70 4.05
CA PHE A 464 5.39 19.40 3.60
C PHE A 464 5.96 18.57 4.75
N ILE A 465 6.73 19.18 5.68
CA ILE A 465 7.30 18.49 6.85
C ILE A 465 6.18 17.98 7.76
N ILE A 466 5.19 18.84 8.07
CA ILE A 466 4.07 18.46 8.95
C ILE A 466 3.25 17.34 8.31
N LEU A 467 2.94 17.41 7.00
CA LEU A 467 2.24 16.34 6.31
C LEU A 467 3.04 15.05 6.31
N GLY A 468 4.32 15.08 5.93
CA GLY A 468 5.18 13.91 5.97
C GLY A 468 5.30 13.31 7.38
N PHE A 469 5.34 14.17 8.41
CA PHE A 469 5.33 13.71 9.79
C PHE A 469 4.02 13.00 10.13
N GLY A 470 2.86 13.53 9.72
CA GLY A 470 1.56 12.89 9.83
C GLY A 470 1.46 11.57 9.07
N ASP A 471 2.06 11.50 7.88
CA ASP A 471 2.13 10.29 7.05
C ASP A 471 2.87 9.16 7.78
N GLY A 472 3.97 9.45 8.47
CA GLY A 472 4.72 8.48 9.26
C GLY A 472 3.90 7.84 10.40
N PHE A 473 2.95 8.56 10.99
CA PHE A 473 2.01 8.01 11.96
C PHE A 473 0.83 7.29 11.29
N THR A 474 0.19 7.93 10.30
CA THR A 474 -1.05 7.45 9.71
C THR A 474 -0.82 6.33 8.70
N LEU A 475 0.05 6.52 7.68
CA LEU A 475 0.27 5.49 6.64
C LEU A 475 0.88 4.22 7.21
N VAL A 476 1.92 4.37 8.05
CA VAL A 476 2.56 3.21 8.69
C VAL A 476 1.58 2.54 9.66
N GLY A 477 0.77 3.34 10.38
CA GLY A 477 -0.29 2.81 11.23
C GLY A 477 -1.36 2.07 10.45
N LEU A 478 -1.82 2.60 9.31
CA LEU A 478 -2.80 1.93 8.43
C LEU A 478 -2.23 0.66 7.80
N GLN A 479 -0.96 0.68 7.36
CA GLN A 479 -0.29 -0.50 6.82
C GLN A 479 -0.22 -1.61 7.88
N GLU A 480 0.18 -1.28 9.11
CA GLU A 480 0.22 -2.22 10.24
C GLU A 480 -1.19 -2.72 10.58
N TYR A 481 -2.18 -1.83 10.63
CA TYR A 481 -3.56 -2.18 10.93
C TYR A 481 -4.15 -3.16 9.92
N PHE A 482 -4.08 -2.86 8.63
CA PHE A 482 -4.65 -3.73 7.60
C PHE A 482 -3.88 -5.04 7.46
N TYR A 483 -2.57 -5.05 7.71
CA TYR A 483 -1.78 -6.28 7.72
C TYR A 483 -2.14 -7.21 8.88
N ASP A 484 -2.35 -6.66 10.08
CA ASP A 484 -2.63 -7.42 11.30
C ASP A 484 -4.10 -7.88 11.40
N GLN A 485 -5.04 -7.04 10.96
CA GLN A 485 -6.47 -7.29 11.19
C GLN A 485 -7.15 -8.10 10.09
N VAL A 486 -6.51 -8.32 8.94
CA VAL A 486 -7.00 -9.24 7.91
C VAL A 486 -6.64 -10.70 8.23
N PRO A 487 -7.35 -11.69 7.64
CA PRO A 487 -6.97 -13.11 7.71
C PRO A 487 -5.54 -13.36 7.23
N ASP A 488 -4.86 -14.36 7.80
CA ASP A 488 -3.47 -14.69 7.44
C ASP A 488 -3.33 -15.09 5.96
N SER A 489 -4.37 -15.71 5.39
CA SER A 489 -4.47 -16.05 3.96
C SER A 489 -4.60 -14.84 3.03
N MET A 490 -4.92 -13.64 3.56
CA MET A 490 -5.20 -12.42 2.80
C MET A 490 -4.24 -11.26 3.11
N ARG A 491 -3.06 -11.53 3.67
CA ARG A 491 -2.11 -10.48 4.08
C ARG A 491 -1.63 -9.61 2.91
N SER A 492 -1.42 -10.18 1.72
CA SER A 492 -1.11 -9.41 0.51
C SER A 492 -2.24 -8.44 0.15
N LEU A 493 -3.49 -8.88 0.30
CA LEU A 493 -4.66 -8.04 0.12
C LEU A 493 -4.74 -6.95 1.21
N GLY A 494 -4.33 -7.25 2.44
CA GLY A 494 -4.21 -6.26 3.53
C GLY A 494 -3.30 -5.09 3.16
N ILE A 495 -2.13 -5.37 2.59
CA ILE A 495 -1.22 -4.34 2.06
C ILE A 495 -1.90 -3.53 0.94
N ALA A 496 -2.65 -4.18 0.07
CA ALA A 496 -3.40 -3.48 -0.98
C ALA A 496 -4.54 -2.61 -0.42
N PHE A 497 -5.16 -2.98 0.70
CA PHE A 497 -6.20 -2.18 1.35
C PHE A 497 -5.68 -0.82 1.86
N TYR A 498 -4.48 -0.74 2.47
CA TYR A 498 -3.98 0.57 2.89
C TYR A 498 -3.67 1.46 1.69
N LEU A 499 -3.13 0.91 0.61
CA LEU A 499 -2.91 1.66 -0.64
C LEU A 499 -4.22 2.18 -1.23
N SER A 500 -5.30 1.40 -1.12
CA SER A 500 -6.61 1.80 -1.64
C SER A 500 -7.20 3.01 -0.90
N VAL A 501 -6.81 3.30 0.35
CA VAL A 501 -7.17 4.55 1.04
C VAL A 501 -6.65 5.76 0.27
N ILE A 502 -5.39 5.72 -0.18
CA ILE A 502 -4.78 6.79 -0.98
C ILE A 502 -5.46 6.87 -2.36
N GLY A 503 -5.70 5.72 -2.99
CA GLY A 503 -6.35 5.65 -4.30
C GLY A 503 -7.76 6.19 -4.30
N ALA A 504 -8.61 5.71 -3.40
CA ALA A 504 -9.97 6.20 -3.23
C ALA A 504 -9.99 7.68 -2.80
N GLY A 505 -9.06 8.09 -1.92
CA GLY A 505 -8.87 9.48 -1.53
C GLY A 505 -8.54 10.39 -2.70
N SER A 506 -7.71 9.94 -3.65
CA SER A 506 -7.39 10.69 -4.88
C SER A 506 -8.63 10.87 -5.78
N PHE A 507 -9.45 9.83 -5.96
CA PHE A 507 -10.73 9.95 -6.69
C PHE A 507 -11.70 10.89 -5.98
N LEU A 508 -11.82 10.78 -4.66
CA LEU A 508 -12.65 11.67 -3.84
C LEU A 508 -12.15 13.11 -3.88
N SER A 509 -10.83 13.35 -3.92
CA SER A 509 -10.25 14.68 -4.12
C SER A 509 -10.70 15.29 -5.44
N SER A 510 -10.69 14.53 -6.54
CA SER A 510 -11.21 15.00 -7.83
C SER A 510 -12.70 15.31 -7.78
N LEU A 511 -13.49 14.44 -7.15
CA LEU A 511 -14.93 14.67 -6.97
C LEU A 511 -15.19 15.94 -6.14
N LEU A 512 -14.44 16.13 -5.06
CA LEU A 512 -14.53 17.29 -4.19
C LEU A 512 -14.21 18.58 -4.93
N ILE A 513 -13.17 18.61 -5.77
CA ILE A 513 -12.83 19.73 -6.62
C ILE A 513 -14.00 20.06 -7.57
N ILE A 514 -14.64 19.06 -8.19
CA ILE A 514 -15.77 19.26 -9.09
C ILE A 514 -16.97 19.87 -8.34
N VAL A 515 -17.31 19.30 -7.19
CA VAL A 515 -18.47 19.75 -6.39
C VAL A 515 -18.26 21.16 -5.85
N LEU A 516 -17.09 21.44 -5.27
CA LEU A 516 -16.79 22.76 -4.72
C LEU A 516 -16.70 23.82 -5.81
N ASP A 517 -16.10 23.50 -6.95
CA ASP A 517 -16.07 24.41 -8.11
C ASP A 517 -17.49 24.76 -8.56
N TYR A 518 -18.35 23.75 -8.76
CA TYR A 518 -19.74 23.97 -9.15
C TYR A 518 -20.53 24.84 -8.15
N VAL A 519 -20.34 24.58 -6.85
CA VAL A 519 -21.06 25.35 -5.80
C VAL A 519 -20.54 26.78 -5.69
N THR A 520 -19.23 27.01 -5.82
CA THR A 520 -18.60 28.32 -5.67
C THR A 520 -18.77 29.16 -6.94
N ASP A 521 -18.76 28.54 -8.12
CA ASP A 521 -18.99 29.21 -9.40
C ASP A 521 -20.42 29.77 -9.48
N LYS A 522 -21.43 29.01 -9.03
CA LYS A 522 -22.83 29.49 -8.90
C LYS A 522 -22.98 30.73 -8.00
N ARG A 523 -22.06 30.93 -7.04
CA ARG A 523 -22.02 32.11 -6.17
C ARG A 523 -21.19 33.25 -6.75
N GLY A 524 -20.70 33.13 -7.99
CA GLY A 524 -19.85 34.11 -8.67
C GLY A 524 -18.42 34.21 -8.17
N THR A 525 -17.97 33.29 -7.34
CA THR A 525 -16.63 33.29 -6.74
C THR A 525 -16.03 31.87 -6.76
N SER A 526 -15.68 31.36 -7.97
CA SER A 526 -15.01 30.03 -8.05
C SER A 526 -13.69 30.03 -7.25
N TRP A 527 -13.51 28.98 -6.43
CA TRP A 527 -12.25 28.78 -5.70
C TRP A 527 -11.15 28.25 -6.60
N PHE A 528 -11.49 27.67 -7.75
CA PHE A 528 -10.56 27.07 -8.69
C PHE A 528 -10.55 27.86 -10.01
N GLY A 529 -9.71 28.90 -10.07
CA GLY A 529 -9.48 29.66 -11.28
C GLY A 529 -8.71 28.88 -12.35
N LYS A 530 -8.58 29.46 -13.55
CA LYS A 530 -7.75 28.89 -14.62
C LYS A 530 -6.29 28.78 -14.22
N ASP A 531 -5.80 29.75 -13.46
CA ASP A 531 -4.44 29.86 -12.97
C ASP A 531 -4.40 29.96 -11.46
N LEU A 532 -3.25 29.68 -10.87
CA LEU A 532 -3.03 29.77 -9.43
C LEU A 532 -3.26 31.18 -8.86
N LYS A 533 -3.03 32.23 -9.65
CA LYS A 533 -3.24 33.63 -9.24
C LYS A 533 -4.72 33.98 -9.09
N SER A 534 -5.59 33.36 -9.88
CA SER A 534 -7.05 33.54 -9.84
C SER A 534 -7.76 32.57 -8.90
N SER A 535 -7.04 31.64 -8.30
CA SER A 535 -7.57 30.61 -7.41
C SER A 535 -7.49 31.02 -5.94
N ARG A 536 -8.48 30.61 -5.15
CA ARG A 536 -8.56 30.82 -3.71
C ARG A 536 -8.37 29.47 -3.00
N LEU A 537 -7.15 28.89 -3.17
CA LEU A 537 -6.80 27.60 -2.56
C LEU A 537 -6.71 27.68 -1.03
N ASP A 538 -6.56 28.88 -0.46
CA ASP A 538 -6.65 29.12 0.98
C ASP A 538 -7.98 28.63 1.56
N TYR A 539 -9.10 28.94 0.92
CA TYR A 539 -10.43 28.44 1.35
C TYR A 539 -10.56 26.93 1.20
N PHE A 540 -9.99 26.37 0.12
CA PHE A 540 -10.00 24.92 -0.08
C PHE A 540 -9.22 24.19 1.01
N PHE A 541 -8.03 24.67 1.40
CA PHE A 541 -7.24 24.06 2.46
C PHE A 541 -7.91 24.21 3.84
N TRP A 542 -8.54 25.35 4.13
CA TRP A 542 -9.36 25.48 5.34
C TRP A 542 -10.54 24.50 5.36
N PHE A 543 -11.21 24.34 4.21
CA PHE A 543 -12.28 23.34 4.09
C PHE A 543 -11.78 21.94 4.39
N LEU A 544 -10.62 21.54 3.85
CA LEU A 544 -10.00 20.24 4.13
C LEU A 544 -9.64 20.10 5.62
N ALA A 545 -9.10 21.13 6.26
CA ALA A 545 -8.79 21.11 7.68
C ALA A 545 -10.03 20.85 8.54
N VAL A 546 -11.13 21.56 8.27
CA VAL A 546 -12.41 21.39 9.00
C VAL A 546 -12.99 20.00 8.73
N MET A 547 -13.01 19.53 7.48
CA MET A 547 -13.49 18.20 7.11
C MET A 547 -12.70 17.10 7.85
N CYS A 548 -11.37 17.19 7.90
CA CYS A 548 -10.53 16.23 8.61
C CYS A 548 -10.72 16.30 10.13
N PHE A 549 -10.94 17.48 10.70
CA PHE A 549 -11.24 17.64 12.12
C PHE A 549 -12.56 16.96 12.51
N LEU A 550 -13.61 17.14 11.71
CA LEU A 550 -14.89 16.47 11.92
C LEU A 550 -14.77 14.95 11.76
N ASN A 551 -14.04 14.50 10.74
CA ASN A 551 -13.77 13.09 10.51
C ASN A 551 -12.97 12.43 11.65
N LEU A 552 -12.03 13.17 12.26
CA LEU A 552 -11.27 12.69 13.42
C LEU A 552 -12.20 12.26 14.56
N SER A 553 -13.27 13.02 14.83
CA SER A 553 -14.26 12.67 15.85
C SER A 553 -14.97 11.35 15.52
N ILE A 554 -15.33 11.14 14.24
CA ILE A 554 -15.94 9.89 13.77
C ILE A 554 -14.94 8.73 13.93
N PHE A 555 -13.69 8.94 13.49
CA PHE A 555 -12.63 7.92 13.62
C PHE A 555 -12.41 7.51 15.07
N LEU A 556 -12.34 8.46 16.01
CA LEU A 556 -12.17 8.17 17.44
C LEU A 556 -13.34 7.36 18.03
N LEU A 557 -14.57 7.65 17.60
CA LEU A 557 -15.75 6.87 18.01
C LEU A 557 -15.69 5.43 17.48
N LEU A 558 -15.30 5.24 16.22
CA LEU A 558 -15.12 3.92 15.63
C LEU A 558 -13.97 3.16 16.29
N ALA A 559 -12.84 3.84 16.54
CA ALA A 559 -11.67 3.23 17.17
C ALA A 559 -11.95 2.73 18.60
N ARG A 560 -12.79 3.45 19.37
CA ARG A 560 -13.22 3.03 20.72
C ARG A 560 -14.11 1.76 20.70
N ARG A 561 -14.88 1.57 19.63
CA ARG A 561 -15.78 0.41 19.47
C ARG A 561 -15.13 -0.78 18.77
N TYR A 562 -13.89 -0.61 18.31
CA TYR A 562 -13.22 -1.64 17.52
C TYR A 562 -12.66 -2.75 18.39
N SER A 563 -13.04 -4.00 18.08
CA SER A 563 -12.48 -5.20 18.71
C SER A 563 -11.36 -5.78 17.84
N TYR A 564 -10.16 -5.90 18.38
CA TYR A 564 -8.99 -6.44 17.66
C TYR A 564 -9.11 -7.95 17.44
N LYS A 565 -8.41 -8.44 16.41
CA LYS A 565 -8.31 -9.87 16.04
C LYS A 565 -7.84 -10.71 17.24
N ASN A 566 -8.65 -11.69 17.65
CA ASN A 566 -8.33 -12.59 18.74
C ASN A 566 -7.98 -13.98 18.18
N VAL A 567 -6.74 -14.44 18.42
CA VAL A 567 -6.23 -15.73 17.92
C VAL A 567 -6.15 -16.70 19.08
N GLN A 568 -6.68 -17.90 18.90
CA GLN A 568 -6.60 -18.96 19.89
C GLN A 568 -5.14 -19.32 20.21
N ARG A 569 -4.61 -18.85 21.32
CA ARG A 569 -3.31 -19.30 21.86
C ARG A 569 -3.47 -20.72 22.39
N ARG A 570 -2.37 -21.46 22.52
CA ARG A 570 -2.28 -22.92 22.79
C ARG A 570 -3.04 -23.45 24.03
N ALA A 571 -3.70 -22.65 24.85
CA ALA A 571 -4.49 -23.08 26.02
C ALA A 571 -5.99 -22.88 25.75
N VAL A 572 -6.77 -23.94 25.97
CA VAL A 572 -8.24 -23.99 25.82
C VAL A 572 -8.96 -23.13 26.89
N ALA A 573 -8.23 -22.58 27.86
CA ALA A 573 -8.76 -21.82 28.98
C ALA A 573 -9.20 -20.38 28.62
N ASP A 574 -8.48 -19.70 27.72
CA ASP A 574 -8.63 -18.24 27.55
C ASP A 574 -9.82 -17.80 26.67
N CYS A 575 -10.47 -18.72 25.94
CA CYS A 575 -11.62 -18.35 25.11
C CYS A 575 -12.94 -18.20 25.90
N HIS A 576 -13.00 -18.72 27.14
CA HIS A 576 -14.15 -18.59 28.02
C HIS A 576 -14.11 -17.30 28.88
N GLU A 577 -12.94 -16.83 29.28
CA GLU A 577 -12.83 -15.63 30.12
C GLU A 577 -13.12 -14.32 29.37
N GLY A 578 -12.73 -14.22 28.09
CA GLY A 578 -13.00 -13.03 27.28
C GLY A 578 -14.49 -12.78 26.97
N SER A 579 -15.35 -13.79 27.08
CA SER A 579 -16.80 -13.64 26.87
C SER A 579 -17.53 -13.15 28.14
N GLU A 580 -16.93 -13.29 29.31
CA GLU A 580 -17.50 -12.79 30.57
C GLU A 580 -17.14 -11.34 30.86
N GLU A 581 -15.95 -10.89 30.45
CA GLU A 581 -15.56 -9.47 30.56
C GLU A 581 -16.32 -8.54 29.59
N GLU A 582 -16.68 -9.02 28.37
CA GLU A 582 -17.54 -8.25 27.45
C GLU A 582 -19.01 -8.15 27.90
N GLN A 583 -19.46 -9.01 28.84
CA GLN A 583 -20.82 -8.93 29.43
C GLN A 583 -20.87 -7.99 30.65
N MET A 584 -19.74 -7.59 31.23
CA MET A 584 -19.67 -6.70 32.39
C MET A 584 -19.18 -5.28 32.07
N ALA A 585 -18.83 -4.97 30.82
CA ALA A 585 -18.50 -3.63 30.34
C ALA A 585 -19.58 -3.09 29.40
#